data_81c40e113810e87f81601e3daa9d57c4
#
_entry.id   81c40e113810e87f81601e3daa9d57c4
#
_cell.length_a   1.000
_cell.length_b   1.000
_cell.length_c   1.000
_cell.angle_alpha   90.00
_cell.angle_beta   90.00
_cell.angle_gamma   90.00
#
_symmetry.space_group_name_H-M   'P 1'
#
loop_
_entity.id
_entity.type
_entity.pdbx_description
1 polymer ?
#
loop_
_entity_poly.entity_id
_entity_poly.type
_entity_poly.pdbx_seq_one_letter_code
_entity_poly.pdbx_strand_id
1 'polypeptide(L)'
;LEVVPGIHRIDGVNANCYLVVDKELILVDTGLPRGANKVLRYITDDLHRPLSDLKTIVLTHCHMDHIGNAEAIKRATGAEIAAHGDDAPYMDGRKRAPRPKGVLRFLFRLLSPAMRVEKFKVDIVLAESDKVGSMDVIHVPGHTPGSIALFDPARKLLFSGDVLRYQEGELVGPPDRFTMDLDESRRSTEKLKSLDFETLCAGHGEPLKLRDSLASKGHAARTT
;
A
#
# COMPACT_ATOMS: atom_id res chain seq x y z
N LEU A 1 14.35 -1.79 5.53
CA LEU A 1 14.25 -2.80 6.59
C LEU A 1 13.58 -4.07 6.03
N GLU A 2 14.22 -5.25 6.17
CA GLU A 2 13.59 -6.53 5.84
C GLU A 2 12.58 -6.91 6.94
N VAL A 3 11.31 -7.10 6.55
CA VAL A 3 10.19 -7.44 7.46
C VAL A 3 10.16 -8.95 7.72
N VAL A 4 10.15 -9.71 6.63
CA VAL A 4 10.31 -11.16 6.58
C VAL A 4 11.18 -11.50 5.36
N PRO A 5 11.75 -12.70 5.23
CA PRO A 5 12.64 -13.03 4.12
C PRO A 5 12.07 -12.66 2.76
N GLY A 6 12.77 -11.79 2.04
CA GLY A 6 12.41 -11.28 0.72
C GLY A 6 11.32 -10.21 0.70
N ILE A 7 10.86 -9.70 1.85
CA ILE A 7 9.90 -8.60 1.92
C ILE A 7 10.55 -7.42 2.65
N HIS A 8 10.76 -6.34 1.95
CA HIS A 8 11.45 -5.16 2.47
C HIS A 8 10.50 -3.97 2.52
N ARG A 9 10.44 -3.29 3.67
CA ARG A 9 9.82 -1.96 3.79
C ARG A 9 10.85 -0.89 3.47
N ILE A 10 10.47 0.07 2.65
CA ILE A 10 11.30 1.23 2.31
C ILE A 10 10.90 2.39 3.20
N ASP A 11 11.82 2.83 4.04
CA ASP A 11 11.56 3.90 5.01
C ASP A 11 11.61 5.30 4.40
N GLY A 12 10.90 6.24 5.04
CA GLY A 12 10.98 7.66 4.74
C GLY A 12 10.22 8.12 3.49
N VAL A 13 9.28 7.33 3.01
CA VAL A 13 8.39 7.66 1.87
C VAL A 13 6.97 8.04 2.30
N ASN A 14 6.71 8.14 3.59
CA ASN A 14 5.48 8.47 4.31
C ASN A 14 4.53 7.27 4.44
N ALA A 15 3.68 6.96 3.43
CA ALA A 15 3.02 5.67 3.41
C ALA A 15 4.05 4.56 3.19
N ASN A 16 3.82 3.41 3.76
CA ASN A 16 4.73 2.28 3.60
C ASN A 16 4.77 1.82 2.14
N CYS A 17 5.98 1.69 1.62
CA CYS A 17 6.25 1.04 0.35
C CYS A 17 6.95 -0.27 0.64
N TYR A 18 6.48 -1.34 0.01
CA TYR A 18 7.09 -2.65 0.20
C TYR A 18 7.68 -3.16 -1.11
N LEU A 19 8.88 -3.69 -1.02
CA LEU A 19 9.53 -4.37 -2.14
C LEU A 19 9.53 -5.88 -1.88
N VAL A 20 8.89 -6.61 -2.77
CA VAL A 20 8.93 -8.07 -2.82
C VAL A 20 10.12 -8.46 -3.67
N VAL A 21 11.08 -9.13 -3.05
CA VAL A 21 12.35 -9.54 -3.66
C VAL A 21 12.24 -11.03 -4.02
N ASP A 22 12.15 -11.28 -5.30
CA ASP A 22 12.17 -12.61 -5.89
C ASP A 22 13.07 -12.58 -7.14
N LYS A 23 12.88 -13.46 -8.09
CA LYS A 23 13.56 -13.42 -9.39
C LYS A 23 13.40 -12.03 -10.04
N GLU A 24 12.20 -11.51 -10.03
CA GLU A 24 11.83 -10.14 -10.38
C GLU A 24 11.42 -9.38 -9.14
N LEU A 25 11.55 -8.05 -9.17
CA LEU A 25 11.11 -7.19 -8.08
C LEU A 25 9.70 -6.69 -8.35
N ILE A 26 8.87 -6.70 -7.29
CA ILE A 26 7.53 -6.10 -7.28
C ILE A 26 7.51 -5.03 -6.20
N LEU A 27 7.10 -3.81 -6.56
CA LEU A 27 6.92 -2.72 -5.61
C LEU A 27 5.43 -2.57 -5.29
N VAL A 28 5.08 -2.60 -4.02
CA VAL A 28 3.72 -2.33 -3.52
C VAL A 28 3.70 -0.93 -2.95
N ASP A 29 2.93 -0.04 -3.58
CA ASP A 29 2.83 1.40 -3.33
C ASP A 29 4.13 2.18 -3.52
N THR A 30 4.05 3.51 -3.58
CA THR A 30 5.18 4.35 -3.99
C THR A 30 5.43 5.56 -3.10
N GLY A 31 4.65 5.76 -2.05
CA GLY A 31 4.79 6.88 -1.12
C GLY A 31 4.36 8.24 -1.69
N LEU A 32 4.54 9.29 -0.88
CA LEU A 32 4.28 10.68 -1.27
C LEU A 32 5.22 11.14 -2.40
N PRO A 33 4.77 12.10 -3.24
CA PRO A 33 5.61 12.70 -4.28
C PRO A 33 6.99 13.12 -3.78
N ARG A 34 8.00 13.02 -4.64
CA ARG A 34 9.43 13.33 -4.39
C ARG A 34 10.19 12.26 -3.59
N GLY A 35 9.57 11.10 -3.33
CA GLY A 35 10.21 9.97 -2.66
C GLY A 35 10.87 8.96 -3.61
N ALA A 36 10.72 9.08 -4.93
CA ALA A 36 11.18 8.09 -5.92
C ALA A 36 12.64 7.67 -5.73
N ASN A 37 13.55 8.64 -5.51
CA ASN A 37 14.97 8.36 -5.34
C ASN A 37 15.28 7.42 -4.15
N LYS A 38 14.43 7.39 -3.11
CA LYS A 38 14.62 6.48 -1.98
C LYS A 38 14.37 5.04 -2.40
N VAL A 39 13.31 4.81 -3.18
CA VAL A 39 12.99 3.50 -3.75
C VAL A 39 14.10 3.03 -4.71
N LEU A 40 14.51 3.91 -5.63
CA LEU A 40 15.52 3.59 -6.62
C LEU A 40 16.87 3.25 -5.97
N ARG A 41 17.32 4.05 -4.99
CA ARG A 41 18.54 3.77 -4.23
C ARG A 41 18.45 2.50 -3.41
N TYR A 42 17.29 2.21 -2.81
CA TYR A 42 17.11 0.97 -2.08
C TYR A 42 17.35 -0.25 -2.97
N ILE A 43 16.90 -0.20 -4.22
CA ILE A 43 17.13 -1.28 -5.20
C ILE A 43 18.63 -1.37 -5.56
N THR A 44 19.29 -0.23 -5.84
CA THR A 44 20.68 -0.23 -6.32
C THR A 44 21.70 -0.37 -5.21
N ASP A 45 21.54 0.35 -4.10
CA ASP A 45 22.58 0.53 -3.09
C ASP A 45 22.42 -0.52 -1.95
N ASP A 46 21.17 -0.84 -1.56
CA ASP A 46 20.90 -1.79 -0.47
C ASP A 46 20.76 -3.24 -0.99
N LEU A 47 20.03 -3.45 -2.08
CA LEU A 47 19.82 -4.78 -2.65
C LEU A 47 20.84 -5.17 -3.71
N HIS A 48 21.64 -4.22 -4.19
CA HIS A 48 22.63 -4.42 -5.26
C HIS A 48 22.01 -5.03 -6.54
N ARG A 49 20.77 -4.60 -6.87
CA ARG A 49 20.01 -5.07 -8.03
C ARG A 49 19.93 -3.97 -9.09
N PRO A 50 19.93 -4.31 -10.37
CA PRO A 50 19.66 -3.34 -11.43
C PRO A 50 18.22 -2.86 -11.36
N LEU A 51 17.99 -1.58 -11.69
CA LEU A 51 16.64 -0.99 -11.69
C LEU A 51 15.68 -1.72 -12.63
N SER A 52 16.21 -2.31 -13.72
CA SER A 52 15.43 -3.10 -14.68
C SER A 52 14.85 -4.40 -14.13
N ASP A 53 15.27 -4.83 -12.93
CA ASP A 53 14.68 -5.99 -12.25
C ASP A 53 13.31 -5.68 -11.66
N LEU A 54 12.99 -4.39 -11.39
CA LEU A 54 11.66 -3.98 -11.02
C LEU A 54 10.74 -4.09 -12.25
N LYS A 55 9.82 -5.05 -12.23
CA LYS A 55 8.90 -5.32 -13.33
C LYS A 55 7.51 -4.77 -13.10
N THR A 56 7.06 -4.77 -11.86
CA THR A 56 5.67 -4.39 -11.53
C THR A 56 5.64 -3.44 -10.34
N ILE A 57 4.88 -2.36 -10.50
CA ILE A 57 4.49 -1.44 -9.43
C ILE A 57 3.01 -1.67 -9.19
N VAL A 58 2.65 -2.27 -8.06
CA VAL A 58 1.24 -2.48 -7.68
C VAL A 58 0.80 -1.35 -6.79
N LEU A 59 -0.29 -0.70 -7.15
CA LEU A 59 -0.89 0.37 -6.37
C LEU A 59 -2.13 -0.17 -5.67
N THR A 60 -2.11 -0.14 -4.34
CA THR A 60 -3.23 -0.66 -3.54
C THR A 60 -4.48 0.20 -3.67
N HIS A 61 -4.33 1.51 -3.85
CA HIS A 61 -5.44 2.45 -4.05
C HIS A 61 -4.94 3.83 -4.55
N CYS A 62 -5.87 4.73 -4.89
CA CYS A 62 -5.55 5.98 -5.59
C CYS A 62 -5.15 7.18 -4.71
N HIS A 63 -4.93 7.03 -3.41
CA HIS A 63 -4.50 8.14 -2.57
C HIS A 63 -3.07 8.58 -2.87
N MET A 64 -2.82 9.89 -2.75
CA MET A 64 -1.58 10.53 -3.20
C MET A 64 -0.31 10.03 -2.50
N ASP A 65 -0.43 9.55 -1.29
CA ASP A 65 0.66 9.01 -0.48
C ASP A 65 0.98 7.54 -0.82
N HIS A 66 0.18 6.92 -1.67
CA HIS A 66 0.44 5.58 -2.23
C HIS A 66 0.90 5.64 -3.69
N ILE A 67 0.40 6.59 -4.47
CA ILE A 67 0.68 6.67 -5.90
C ILE A 67 1.70 7.76 -6.28
N GLY A 68 2.22 8.50 -5.30
CA GLY A 68 2.93 9.77 -5.51
C GLY A 68 4.16 9.72 -6.40
N ASN A 69 4.82 8.56 -6.49
CA ASN A 69 6.04 8.39 -7.29
C ASN A 69 5.90 7.35 -8.41
N ALA A 70 4.70 6.80 -8.65
CA ALA A 70 4.50 5.70 -9.59
C ALA A 70 5.07 5.99 -10.98
N GLU A 71 4.72 7.13 -11.58
CA GLU A 71 5.20 7.52 -12.91
C GLU A 71 6.71 7.77 -12.94
N ALA A 72 7.27 8.40 -11.90
CA ALA A 72 8.71 8.66 -11.83
C ALA A 72 9.52 7.36 -11.72
N ILE A 73 9.04 6.40 -10.92
CA ILE A 73 9.68 5.08 -10.77
C ILE A 73 9.53 4.29 -12.07
N LYS A 74 8.33 4.26 -12.68
CA LYS A 74 8.11 3.63 -13.99
C LYS A 74 9.10 4.12 -15.04
N ARG A 75 9.27 5.45 -15.18
CA ARG A 75 10.23 6.01 -16.14
C ARG A 75 11.68 5.60 -15.88
N ALA A 76 12.06 5.44 -14.61
CA ALA A 76 13.43 5.07 -14.26
C ALA A 76 13.73 3.58 -14.43
N THR A 77 12.72 2.73 -14.30
CA THR A 77 12.89 1.27 -14.24
C THR A 77 12.35 0.53 -15.46
N GLY A 78 11.38 1.11 -16.16
CA GLY A 78 10.61 0.45 -17.21
C GLY A 78 9.51 -0.48 -16.68
N ALA A 79 9.22 -0.45 -15.36
CA ALA A 79 8.19 -1.29 -14.74
C ALA A 79 6.79 -0.92 -15.22
N GLU A 80 5.88 -1.89 -15.24
CA GLU A 80 4.46 -1.68 -15.51
C GLU A 80 3.71 -1.33 -14.22
N ILE A 81 2.75 -0.38 -14.32
CA ILE A 81 1.89 -0.01 -13.21
C ILE A 81 0.62 -0.85 -13.25
N ALA A 82 0.37 -1.60 -12.16
CA ALA A 82 -0.80 -2.43 -11.94
C ALA A 82 -1.69 -1.83 -10.86
N ALA A 83 -3.00 -1.72 -11.09
CA ALA A 83 -3.98 -1.24 -10.14
C ALA A 83 -5.39 -1.69 -10.53
N HIS A 84 -6.34 -1.61 -9.59
CA HIS A 84 -7.74 -1.92 -9.88
C HIS A 84 -8.39 -0.90 -10.83
N GLY A 85 -9.26 -1.38 -11.71
CA GLY A 85 -9.89 -0.55 -12.75
C GLY A 85 -10.72 0.62 -12.22
N ASP A 86 -11.35 0.48 -11.05
CA ASP A 86 -12.18 1.52 -10.45
C ASP A 86 -11.38 2.71 -9.91
N ASP A 87 -10.10 2.52 -9.60
CA ASP A 87 -9.20 3.58 -9.15
C ASP A 87 -8.41 4.23 -10.31
N ALA A 88 -8.26 3.54 -11.45
CA ALA A 88 -7.55 4.04 -12.63
C ALA A 88 -8.02 5.45 -13.09
N PRO A 89 -9.33 5.81 -13.07
CA PRO A 89 -9.79 7.15 -13.45
C PRO A 89 -9.30 8.28 -12.54
N TYR A 90 -8.91 7.98 -11.30
CA TYR A 90 -8.33 8.96 -10.38
C TYR A 90 -6.84 9.16 -10.65
N MET A 91 -6.15 8.13 -11.09
CA MET A 91 -4.72 8.13 -11.41
C MET A 91 -4.42 8.86 -12.72
N ASP A 92 -5.23 8.65 -13.76
CA ASP A 92 -5.09 9.35 -15.04
C ASP A 92 -5.73 10.74 -15.06
N GLY A 93 -6.45 11.10 -14.00
CA GLY A 93 -7.09 12.41 -13.79
C GLY A 93 -8.39 12.63 -14.51
N ARG A 94 -9.04 11.58 -15.03
CA ARG A 94 -10.43 11.62 -15.53
C ARG A 94 -11.41 11.87 -14.38
N LYS A 95 -11.11 11.35 -13.17
CA LYS A 95 -11.83 11.66 -11.93
C LYS A 95 -10.92 12.44 -10.98
N ARG A 96 -11.51 13.19 -10.06
CA ARG A 96 -10.76 13.86 -8.98
C ARG A 96 -10.97 13.09 -7.69
N ALA A 97 -9.87 12.75 -7.01
CA ALA A 97 -9.94 12.19 -5.68
C ALA A 97 -10.71 13.13 -4.73
N PRO A 98 -11.53 12.60 -3.83
CA PRO A 98 -12.21 13.42 -2.82
C PRO A 98 -11.17 14.22 -2.03
N ARG A 99 -11.46 15.48 -1.79
CA ARG A 99 -10.60 16.35 -0.98
C ARG A 99 -11.10 16.32 0.46
N PRO A 100 -10.18 16.38 1.43
CA PRO A 100 -10.56 16.55 2.83
C PRO A 100 -11.52 17.75 3.00
N LYS A 101 -12.49 17.64 3.91
CA LYS A 101 -13.45 18.71 4.21
C LYS A 101 -12.86 19.67 5.26
N GLY A 102 -13.40 20.90 5.36
CA GLY A 102 -13.06 21.86 6.42
C GLY A 102 -11.70 22.54 6.28
N VAL A 103 -11.07 22.90 7.41
CA VAL A 103 -9.79 23.63 7.49
C VAL A 103 -8.66 22.89 6.81
N LEU A 104 -8.66 21.58 6.84
CA LEU A 104 -7.69 20.73 6.17
C LEU A 104 -7.66 20.96 4.66
N ARG A 105 -8.80 21.30 4.03
CA ARG A 105 -8.88 21.67 2.60
C ARG A 105 -8.05 22.91 2.26
N PHE A 106 -8.01 23.88 3.15
CA PHE A 106 -7.24 25.11 2.94
C PHE A 106 -5.75 24.84 3.04
N LEU A 107 -5.33 24.05 4.02
CA LEU A 107 -3.94 23.62 4.21
C LEU A 107 -3.45 22.80 3.02
N PHE A 108 -4.27 21.84 2.56
CA PHE A 108 -3.99 21.04 1.34
C PHE A 108 -3.85 21.92 0.09
N ARG A 109 -4.65 22.99 -0.04
CA ARG A 109 -4.54 23.95 -1.16
C ARG A 109 -3.22 24.72 -1.14
N LEU A 110 -2.73 25.07 0.03
CA LEU A 110 -1.46 25.80 0.20
C LEU A 110 -0.25 24.90 -0.10
N LEU A 111 -0.32 23.63 0.28
CA LEU A 111 0.74 22.63 0.09
C LEU A 111 0.66 21.93 -1.28
N SER A 112 -0.47 22.07 -2.00
CA SER A 112 -0.76 21.33 -3.21
C SER A 112 0.26 21.46 -4.37
N PRO A 113 0.97 22.58 -4.56
CA PRO A 113 2.00 22.64 -5.60
C PRO A 113 3.18 21.71 -5.34
N ALA A 114 3.51 21.50 -4.05
CA ALA A 114 4.61 20.64 -3.64
C ALA A 114 4.21 19.14 -3.58
N MET A 115 2.91 18.86 -3.50
CA MET A 115 2.31 17.51 -3.34
C MET A 115 1.56 17.07 -4.62
N ARG A 116 1.93 17.61 -5.78
CA ARG A 116 1.27 17.27 -7.03
C ARG A 116 1.73 15.89 -7.51
N VAL A 117 0.81 14.94 -7.56
CA VAL A 117 1.01 13.65 -8.22
C VAL A 117 1.02 13.85 -9.73
N GLU A 118 2.00 13.30 -10.41
CA GLU A 118 2.02 13.22 -11.86
C GLU A 118 0.96 12.21 -12.31
N LYS A 119 0.19 12.57 -13.33
CA LYS A 119 -0.84 11.69 -13.87
C LYS A 119 -0.22 10.61 -14.72
N PHE A 120 -0.73 9.39 -14.60
CA PHE A 120 -0.28 8.24 -15.37
C PHE A 120 -1.46 7.34 -15.72
N LYS A 121 -1.22 6.45 -16.67
CA LYS A 121 -2.14 5.36 -17.01
C LYS A 121 -1.72 4.08 -16.32
N VAL A 122 -2.70 3.32 -15.88
CA VAL A 122 -2.52 1.94 -15.42
C VAL A 122 -2.24 1.06 -16.64
N ASP A 123 -1.16 0.28 -16.60
CA ASP A 123 -0.78 -0.63 -17.69
C ASP A 123 -1.51 -1.97 -17.55
N ILE A 124 -1.61 -2.47 -16.30
CA ILE A 124 -2.24 -3.75 -15.97
C ILE A 124 -3.44 -3.46 -15.06
N VAL A 125 -4.64 -3.73 -15.56
CA VAL A 125 -5.87 -3.62 -14.77
C VAL A 125 -6.06 -4.90 -13.99
N LEU A 126 -6.06 -4.78 -12.65
CA LEU A 126 -6.25 -5.89 -11.72
C LEU A 126 -7.72 -6.01 -11.30
N ALA A 127 -8.14 -7.23 -11.02
CA ALA A 127 -9.46 -7.57 -10.48
C ALA A 127 -9.35 -8.62 -9.37
N GLU A 128 -10.48 -8.93 -8.71
CA GLU A 128 -10.57 -10.00 -7.71
C GLU A 128 -10.03 -11.32 -8.26
N SER A 129 -9.21 -12.00 -7.49
CA SER A 129 -8.59 -13.30 -7.80
C SER A 129 -7.50 -13.29 -8.86
N ASP A 130 -7.13 -12.12 -9.40
CA ASP A 130 -5.91 -12.01 -10.21
C ASP A 130 -4.67 -12.31 -9.35
N LYS A 131 -3.54 -12.53 -10.01
CA LYS A 131 -2.26 -12.77 -9.34
C LYS A 131 -1.20 -11.74 -9.73
N VAL A 132 -0.41 -11.35 -8.73
CA VAL A 132 0.82 -10.58 -8.94
C VAL A 132 1.97 -11.34 -8.29
N GLY A 133 2.82 -11.95 -9.10
CA GLY A 133 3.80 -12.94 -8.60
C GLY A 133 3.10 -14.11 -7.92
N SER A 134 3.44 -14.38 -6.66
CA SER A 134 2.81 -15.41 -5.82
C SER A 134 1.55 -14.93 -5.08
N MET A 135 1.25 -13.64 -5.15
CA MET A 135 0.21 -13.01 -4.35
C MET A 135 -1.14 -13.00 -5.06
N ASP A 136 -2.20 -13.31 -4.33
CA ASP A 136 -3.59 -13.18 -4.76
C ASP A 136 -4.06 -11.75 -4.58
N VAL A 137 -4.72 -11.19 -5.59
CA VAL A 137 -5.38 -9.89 -5.53
C VAL A 137 -6.76 -10.05 -4.90
N ILE A 138 -7.02 -9.26 -3.86
CA ILE A 138 -8.30 -9.25 -3.15
C ILE A 138 -8.90 -7.86 -3.30
N HIS A 139 -10.04 -7.74 -3.96
CA HIS A 139 -10.77 -6.47 -4.06
C HIS A 139 -11.45 -6.16 -2.73
N VAL A 140 -11.14 -5.01 -2.17
CA VAL A 140 -11.56 -4.54 -0.84
C VAL A 140 -12.03 -3.08 -0.90
N PRO A 141 -13.12 -2.81 -1.62
CA PRO A 141 -13.61 -1.47 -1.86
C PRO A 141 -14.09 -0.78 -0.57
N GLY A 142 -14.28 0.54 -0.65
CA GLY A 142 -14.84 1.36 0.41
C GLY A 142 -13.90 2.46 0.85
N HIS A 143 -12.64 2.18 1.18
CA HIS A 143 -11.64 3.23 1.39
C HIS A 143 -11.48 4.06 0.12
N THR A 144 -11.22 3.40 -1.01
CA THR A 144 -11.51 3.89 -2.36
C THR A 144 -12.31 2.82 -3.12
N PRO A 145 -12.94 3.16 -4.28
CA PRO A 145 -13.70 2.17 -5.06
C PRO A 145 -12.85 1.00 -5.56
N GLY A 146 -11.58 1.26 -5.88
CA GLY A 146 -10.64 0.29 -6.41
C GLY A 146 -9.57 -0.16 -5.40
N SER A 147 -9.81 -0.03 -4.10
CA SER A 147 -8.90 -0.55 -3.09
C SER A 147 -8.70 -2.05 -3.24
N ILE A 148 -7.44 -2.49 -3.26
CA ILE A 148 -7.04 -3.90 -3.27
C ILE A 148 -6.09 -4.21 -2.12
N ALA A 149 -6.11 -5.46 -1.69
CA ALA A 149 -5.07 -6.07 -0.87
C ALA A 149 -4.35 -7.17 -1.67
N LEU A 150 -3.12 -7.50 -1.26
CA LEU A 150 -2.38 -8.61 -1.83
C LEU A 150 -2.12 -9.63 -0.74
N PHE A 151 -2.49 -10.87 -0.96
CA PHE A 151 -2.30 -11.95 0.00
C PHE A 151 -1.34 -13.00 -0.57
N ASP A 152 -0.25 -13.26 0.15
CA ASP A 152 0.66 -14.37 -0.14
C ASP A 152 0.34 -15.54 0.79
N PRO A 153 -0.37 -16.57 0.32
CA PRO A 153 -0.77 -17.69 1.16
C PRO A 153 0.42 -18.55 1.61
N ALA A 154 1.48 -18.62 0.82
CA ALA A 154 2.67 -19.40 1.16
C ALA A 154 3.47 -18.76 2.30
N ARG A 155 3.55 -17.43 2.32
CA ARG A 155 4.21 -16.64 3.37
C ARG A 155 3.27 -16.24 4.50
N LYS A 156 1.96 -16.51 4.38
CA LYS A 156 0.90 -16.00 5.27
C LYS A 156 1.03 -14.49 5.49
N LEU A 157 1.25 -13.76 4.43
CA LEU A 157 1.53 -12.33 4.45
C LEU A 157 0.46 -11.56 3.72
N LEU A 158 -0.02 -10.47 4.34
CA LEU A 158 -1.05 -9.59 3.80
C LEU A 158 -0.52 -8.16 3.64
N PHE A 159 -0.51 -7.66 2.41
CA PHE A 159 -0.42 -6.23 2.12
C PHE A 159 -1.84 -5.68 2.05
N SER A 160 -2.23 -4.89 3.02
CA SER A 160 -3.62 -4.45 3.17
C SER A 160 -3.91 -3.06 2.60
N GLY A 161 -2.89 -2.36 2.08
CA GLY A 161 -3.04 -0.93 1.85
C GLY A 161 -3.54 -0.25 3.12
N ASP A 162 -4.57 0.58 2.99
CA ASP A 162 -5.18 1.29 4.12
C ASP A 162 -6.43 0.60 4.70
N VAL A 163 -6.87 -0.52 4.10
CA VAL A 163 -8.14 -1.17 4.48
C VAL A 163 -8.07 -1.88 5.84
N LEU A 164 -6.88 -2.38 6.22
CA LEU A 164 -6.65 -3.01 7.52
C LEU A 164 -5.32 -2.52 8.11
N ARG A 165 -5.33 -2.12 9.37
CA ARG A 165 -4.14 -1.67 10.10
C ARG A 165 -4.20 -2.13 11.55
N TYR A 166 -3.07 -2.10 12.23
CA TYR A 166 -2.98 -2.38 13.65
C TYR A 166 -2.85 -1.08 14.43
N GLN A 167 -3.73 -0.87 15.39
CA GLN A 167 -3.72 0.31 16.24
C GLN A 167 -4.19 -0.06 17.64
N GLU A 168 -3.44 0.37 18.67
CA GLU A 168 -3.79 0.21 20.08
C GLU A 168 -4.13 -1.24 20.49
N GLY A 169 -3.44 -2.20 19.90
CA GLY A 169 -3.64 -3.61 20.23
C GLY A 169 -4.71 -4.33 19.38
N GLU A 170 -5.33 -3.66 18.42
CA GLU A 170 -6.44 -4.20 17.62
C GLU A 170 -6.23 -4.03 16.12
N LEU A 171 -6.84 -4.91 15.35
CA LEU A 171 -6.96 -4.78 13.91
C LEU A 171 -8.18 -3.90 13.60
N VAL A 172 -7.93 -2.74 12.99
CA VAL A 172 -8.97 -1.73 12.71
C VAL A 172 -8.99 -1.35 11.23
N GLY A 173 -10.13 -0.84 10.78
CA GLY A 173 -10.31 -0.30 9.43
C GLY A 173 -9.63 1.07 9.23
N PRO A 174 -9.77 1.66 8.03
CA PRO A 174 -9.24 2.98 7.72
C PRO A 174 -9.95 4.08 8.51
N PRO A 175 -9.34 5.27 8.66
CA PRO A 175 -10.01 6.42 9.25
C PRO A 175 -11.20 6.89 8.40
N ASP A 176 -12.34 7.11 9.05
CA ASP A 176 -13.59 7.52 8.38
C ASP A 176 -13.43 8.76 7.48
N ARG A 177 -12.62 9.74 7.92
CA ARG A 177 -12.39 11.02 7.21
C ARG A 177 -11.74 10.87 5.83
N PHE A 178 -11.09 9.73 5.56
CA PHE A 178 -10.42 9.42 4.30
C PHE A 178 -11.11 8.31 3.53
N THR A 179 -12.22 7.78 4.04
CA THR A 179 -12.96 6.67 3.47
C THR A 179 -14.16 7.18 2.66
N MET A 180 -14.30 6.69 1.43
CA MET A 180 -15.34 7.14 0.51
C MET A 180 -16.69 6.50 0.82
N ASP A 181 -16.72 5.20 1.15
CA ASP A 181 -17.88 4.42 1.54
C ASP A 181 -17.59 3.64 2.82
N LEU A 182 -18.19 4.07 3.93
CA LEU A 182 -17.92 3.50 5.25
C LEU A 182 -18.48 2.08 5.41
N ASP A 183 -19.65 1.81 4.83
CA ASP A 183 -20.30 0.51 4.99
C ASP A 183 -19.58 -0.55 4.16
N GLU A 184 -19.17 -0.21 2.94
CA GLU A 184 -18.35 -1.08 2.11
C GLU A 184 -16.97 -1.32 2.74
N SER A 185 -16.36 -0.27 3.27
CA SER A 185 -15.06 -0.37 3.96
C SER A 185 -15.11 -1.29 5.18
N ARG A 186 -16.20 -1.27 5.96
CA ARG A 186 -16.38 -2.19 7.09
C ARG A 186 -16.45 -3.64 6.61
N ARG A 187 -17.21 -3.93 5.55
CA ARG A 187 -17.29 -5.28 4.93
C ARG A 187 -15.90 -5.75 4.47
N SER A 188 -15.17 -4.88 3.78
CA SER A 188 -13.82 -5.14 3.30
C SER A 188 -12.83 -5.39 4.45
N THR A 189 -12.92 -4.63 5.54
CA THR A 189 -12.11 -4.84 6.73
C THR A 189 -12.36 -6.22 7.35
N GLU A 190 -13.62 -6.62 7.51
CA GLU A 190 -13.96 -7.95 8.05
C GLU A 190 -13.55 -9.08 7.07
N LYS A 191 -13.66 -8.88 5.75
CA LYS A 191 -13.13 -9.81 4.74
C LYS A 191 -11.64 -10.06 4.97
N LEU A 192 -10.83 -9.00 5.16
CA LEU A 192 -9.39 -9.15 5.40
C LEU A 192 -9.07 -9.80 6.76
N LYS A 193 -9.82 -9.48 7.81
CA LYS A 193 -9.64 -10.10 9.13
C LYS A 193 -9.90 -11.62 9.13
N SER A 194 -10.70 -12.12 8.19
CA SER A 194 -11.02 -13.55 8.08
C SER A 194 -9.92 -14.38 7.39
N LEU A 195 -8.91 -13.74 6.81
CA LEU A 195 -7.80 -14.42 6.15
C LEU A 195 -6.81 -15.01 7.18
N ASP A 196 -6.21 -16.14 6.84
CA ASP A 196 -5.16 -16.79 7.64
C ASP A 196 -3.79 -16.18 7.34
N PHE A 197 -3.54 -14.96 7.84
CA PHE A 197 -2.23 -14.31 7.72
C PHE A 197 -1.52 -14.26 9.09
N GLU A 198 -0.20 -14.29 9.06
CA GLU A 198 0.68 -14.15 10.24
C GLU A 198 1.44 -12.81 10.23
N THR A 199 1.61 -12.20 9.06
CA THR A 199 2.28 -10.90 8.92
C THR A 199 1.37 -9.92 8.18
N LEU A 200 1.15 -8.75 8.78
CA LEU A 200 0.43 -7.64 8.18
C LEU A 200 1.40 -6.55 7.76
N CYS A 201 1.39 -6.21 6.48
CA CYS A 201 2.08 -5.10 5.87
C CYS A 201 1.05 -4.02 5.47
N ALA A 202 0.66 -3.19 6.42
CA ALA A 202 -0.32 -2.11 6.20
C ALA A 202 0.33 -0.91 5.50
N GLY A 203 -0.49 -0.05 4.86
CA GLY A 203 -0.04 1.18 4.22
C GLY A 203 0.53 2.20 5.21
N HIS A 204 0.14 2.14 6.47
CA HIS A 204 0.64 3.00 7.53
C HIS A 204 0.95 2.23 8.81
N GLY A 205 1.93 2.72 9.57
CA GLY A 205 2.38 2.11 10.82
C GLY A 205 3.46 1.04 10.60
N GLU A 206 3.84 0.37 11.69
CA GLU A 206 4.83 -0.69 11.62
C GLU A 206 4.21 -1.99 11.10
N PRO A 207 4.94 -2.80 10.29
CA PRO A 207 4.53 -4.15 9.97
C PRO A 207 4.30 -4.97 11.23
N LEU A 208 3.23 -5.75 11.26
CA LEU A 208 2.85 -6.53 12.44
C LEU A 208 3.06 -8.03 12.18
N LYS A 209 3.78 -8.69 13.08
CA LYS A 209 3.75 -10.15 13.21
C LYS A 209 2.77 -10.50 14.31
N LEU A 210 1.67 -11.18 13.98
CA LEU A 210 0.57 -11.47 14.93
C LEU A 210 1.05 -12.27 16.15
N ARG A 211 2.02 -13.15 15.99
CA ARG A 211 2.61 -13.92 17.12
C ARG A 211 3.25 -13.00 18.16
N ASP A 212 3.90 -11.93 17.74
CA ASP A 212 4.57 -11.00 18.65
C ASP A 212 3.57 -10.15 19.44
N SER A 213 2.42 -9.83 18.83
CA SER A 213 1.34 -9.07 19.47
C SER A 213 0.59 -9.87 20.55
N LEU A 214 0.48 -11.19 20.39
CA LEU A 214 -0.13 -12.08 21.39
C LEU A 214 0.80 -12.30 22.59
N ALA A 215 2.11 -12.36 22.35
CA ALA A 215 3.12 -12.49 23.42
C ALA A 215 3.16 -11.26 24.34
N SER A 216 3.01 -10.06 23.78
CA SER A 216 2.97 -8.80 24.57
C SER A 216 1.72 -8.69 25.45
N LYS A 217 0.55 -9.17 25.01
CA LYS A 217 -0.69 -9.21 25.82
C LYS A 217 -0.58 -10.22 26.98
N GLY A 218 0.10 -11.34 26.81
CA GLY A 218 0.31 -12.34 27.86
C GLY A 218 1.26 -11.88 28.99
N HIS A 219 2.14 -10.91 28.71
CA HIS A 219 3.06 -10.36 29.72
C HIS A 219 2.41 -9.28 30.59
N ALA A 220 1.53 -8.46 30.00
CA ALA A 220 0.78 -7.42 30.72
C ALA A 220 -0.27 -8.00 31.71
N ALA A 221 -0.79 -9.21 31.42
CA ALA A 221 -1.78 -9.87 32.28
C ALA A 221 -1.16 -10.64 33.47
N ARG A 222 0.17 -10.74 33.59
CA ARG A 222 0.89 -11.43 34.70
C ARG A 222 1.52 -10.47 35.71
N THR A 223 1.35 -9.18 35.56
CA THR A 223 1.93 -8.13 36.46
C THR A 223 0.88 -7.28 37.20
N THR A 224 -0.35 -7.77 37.30
CA THR A 224 -1.41 -7.17 38.16
C THR A 224 -1.78 -8.09 39.29
#